data_c0e40758a4b3c5d106b12f8b63decd8b
#
_entry.id   c0e40758a4b3c5d106b12f8b63decd8b
#
_cell.length_a   1.000
_cell.length_b   1.000
_cell.length_c   1.000
_cell.angle_alpha   90.00
_cell.angle_beta   90.00
_cell.angle_gamma   90.00
#
_symmetry.space_group_name_H-M   'P 1'
#
loop_
_entity.id
_entity.type
_entity.pdbx_description
1 polymer ?
#
loop_
_entity_poly.entity_id
_entity_poly.type
_entity_poly.pdbx_seq_one_letter_code
_entity_poly.pdbx_strand_id
1 'polypeptide(L)'
;FNKCAVFYHIYPLGLTGAEKHNDYLTLTHRLNDLIPWIDHIQKLGCNALYIGPLFESYGHGYETTDYYKLDSRLGDNDDLKNFVALCHNKGIHVILDGVFNHVGRDFFAFKDLQANRENSPYKDWFCNVNFWGNNEYNDGFSYDNWAGYNLLVKLNQKNPEVQKYLCDVLSFWISAFDIDGLRLDAADVLDFDFMKILRKKAQESKEDFWLMGEVIHGDYTRWVNDSMLHSVTDYNLYKALYSGHNDHNYFEIAHTVKRIYDMGMNRPGSYKLYSFADNHDVERVYTILRDKAHY
;
A
#
# COMPACT_ATOMS: atom_id res chain seq x y z
N PHE A 1 17.70 -6.92 -6.19
CA PHE A 1 16.30 -7.16 -5.87
C PHE A 1 15.39 -7.01 -7.09
N ASN A 2 15.40 -5.84 -7.77
CA ASN A 2 14.44 -5.47 -8.82
C ASN A 2 14.47 -6.29 -10.13
N LYS A 3 15.49 -7.12 -10.37
CA LYS A 3 15.67 -7.77 -11.68
C LYS A 3 14.86 -9.06 -11.86
N CYS A 4 14.51 -9.76 -10.77
CA CYS A 4 13.84 -11.07 -10.79
C CYS A 4 13.02 -11.29 -9.51
N ALA A 5 12.23 -10.31 -9.07
CA ALA A 5 11.38 -10.47 -7.90
C ALA A 5 10.11 -11.25 -8.22
N VAL A 6 9.87 -12.30 -7.46
CA VAL A 6 8.62 -13.07 -7.47
C VAL A 6 7.95 -12.88 -6.12
N PHE A 7 6.78 -12.23 -6.15
CA PHE A 7 6.07 -11.80 -4.96
C PHE A 7 5.06 -12.83 -4.47
N TYR A 8 4.95 -12.93 -3.17
CA TYR A 8 3.80 -13.46 -2.48
C TYR A 8 3.09 -12.32 -1.76
N HIS A 9 1.75 -12.28 -1.79
CA HIS A 9 0.98 -11.21 -1.14
C HIS A 9 0.16 -11.77 0.00
N ILE A 10 0.22 -11.11 1.16
CA ILE A 10 -0.61 -11.42 2.34
C ILE A 10 -1.35 -10.17 2.80
N TYR A 11 -2.68 -10.29 2.92
CA TYR A 11 -3.53 -9.36 3.68
C TYR A 11 -3.68 -9.90 5.12
N PRO A 12 -2.89 -9.37 6.08
CA PRO A 12 -2.67 -10.05 7.36
C PRO A 12 -3.91 -10.05 8.25
N LEU A 13 -4.66 -8.96 8.34
CA LEU A 13 -5.88 -8.88 9.17
C LEU A 13 -6.91 -9.94 8.75
N GLY A 14 -7.11 -10.12 7.44
CA GLY A 14 -8.02 -11.12 6.91
C GLY A 14 -7.52 -12.55 7.12
N LEU A 15 -6.25 -12.81 6.78
CA LEU A 15 -5.68 -14.16 6.84
C LEU A 15 -5.61 -14.70 8.28
N THR A 16 -5.36 -13.84 9.26
CA THR A 16 -5.27 -14.23 10.67
C THR A 16 -6.60 -14.18 11.42
N GLY A 17 -7.69 -13.80 10.75
CA GLY A 17 -9.01 -13.73 11.37
C GLY A 17 -9.14 -12.65 12.45
N ALA A 18 -8.46 -11.50 12.25
CA ALA A 18 -8.54 -10.38 13.16
C ALA A 18 -9.97 -9.80 13.24
N GLU A 19 -10.31 -9.19 14.38
CA GLU A 19 -11.57 -8.51 14.59
C GLU A 19 -11.80 -7.41 13.56
N LYS A 20 -13.07 -7.23 13.12
CA LYS A 20 -13.43 -6.21 12.11
C LYS A 20 -13.18 -4.78 12.59
N HIS A 21 -13.31 -4.54 13.89
CA HIS A 21 -13.06 -3.25 14.53
C HIS A 21 -12.02 -3.40 15.62
N ASN A 22 -11.06 -2.48 15.62
CA ASN A 22 -10.00 -2.43 16.60
C ASN A 22 -10.50 -1.73 17.88
N ASP A 23 -10.30 -2.32 19.04
CA ASP A 23 -10.58 -1.67 20.31
C ASP A 23 -9.40 -0.83 20.83
N TYR A 24 -8.25 -0.90 20.14
CA TYR A 24 -6.96 -0.25 20.48
C TYR A 24 -6.37 -0.65 21.84
N LEU A 25 -6.99 -1.59 22.54
CA LEU A 25 -6.63 -1.97 23.91
C LEU A 25 -6.11 -3.40 23.99
N THR A 26 -6.72 -4.32 23.23
CA THR A 26 -6.38 -5.75 23.28
C THR A 26 -5.21 -6.04 22.35
N LEU A 27 -4.10 -6.49 22.92
CA LEU A 27 -2.93 -6.95 22.16
C LEU A 27 -3.03 -8.45 21.89
N THR A 28 -3.00 -8.81 20.61
CA THR A 28 -3.00 -10.21 20.17
C THR A 28 -1.88 -10.42 19.14
N HIS A 29 -0.97 -11.36 19.38
CA HIS A 29 0.24 -11.59 18.58
C HIS A 29 -0.04 -12.45 17.32
N ARG A 30 -1.05 -12.11 16.52
CA ARG A 30 -1.46 -12.87 15.32
C ARG A 30 -0.44 -12.86 14.21
N LEU A 31 0.45 -11.86 14.15
CA LEU A 31 1.51 -11.85 13.14
C LEU A 31 2.39 -13.10 13.25
N ASN A 32 2.56 -13.64 14.46
CA ASN A 32 3.32 -14.86 14.69
C ASN A 32 2.68 -16.10 14.06
N ASP A 33 1.37 -16.10 13.82
CA ASP A 33 0.66 -17.17 13.10
C ASP A 33 1.06 -17.25 11.63
N LEU A 34 1.67 -16.18 11.10
CA LEU A 34 2.18 -16.11 9.73
C LEU A 34 3.62 -16.62 9.57
N ILE A 35 4.34 -16.90 10.67
CA ILE A 35 5.73 -17.40 10.60
C ILE A 35 5.82 -18.69 9.77
N PRO A 36 4.94 -19.69 9.88
CA PRO A 36 4.98 -20.89 9.04
C PRO A 36 4.81 -20.60 7.54
N TRP A 37 4.18 -19.50 7.17
CA TRP A 37 4.01 -19.09 5.77
C TRP A 37 5.34 -18.73 5.10
N ILE A 38 6.35 -18.31 5.86
CA ILE A 38 7.68 -17.95 5.33
C ILE A 38 8.31 -19.15 4.61
N ASP A 39 8.22 -20.36 5.19
CA ASP A 39 8.70 -21.58 4.54
C ASP A 39 7.88 -21.95 3.30
N HIS A 40 6.57 -21.73 3.33
CA HIS A 40 5.69 -21.93 2.18
C HIS A 40 6.07 -21.00 1.03
N ILE A 41 6.25 -19.72 1.30
CA ILE A 41 6.66 -18.69 0.33
C ILE A 41 8.01 -19.07 -0.32
N GLN A 42 8.98 -19.48 0.49
CA GLN A 42 10.28 -19.93 0.00
C GLN A 42 10.16 -21.18 -0.90
N LYS A 43 9.36 -22.17 -0.51
CA LYS A 43 9.12 -23.40 -1.28
C LYS A 43 8.46 -23.12 -2.63
N LEU A 44 7.64 -22.09 -2.75
CA LEU A 44 7.06 -21.64 -4.02
C LEU A 44 8.07 -20.96 -4.93
N GLY A 45 9.28 -20.67 -4.45
CA GLY A 45 10.29 -19.93 -5.20
C GLY A 45 10.09 -18.42 -5.17
N CYS A 46 9.21 -17.90 -4.31
CA CYS A 46 9.03 -16.45 -4.12
C CYS A 46 10.20 -15.91 -3.28
N ASN A 47 10.69 -14.74 -3.65
CA ASN A 47 11.79 -14.04 -2.97
C ASN A 47 11.40 -12.65 -2.46
N ALA A 48 10.13 -12.29 -2.54
CA ALA A 48 9.58 -11.07 -2.01
C ALA A 48 8.19 -11.32 -1.40
N LEU A 49 7.94 -10.70 -0.26
CA LEU A 49 6.64 -10.70 0.41
C LEU A 49 6.11 -9.27 0.44
N TYR A 50 4.97 -9.04 -0.21
CA TYR A 50 4.16 -7.86 0.03
C TYR A 50 3.15 -8.19 1.11
N ILE A 51 3.22 -7.49 2.23
CA ILE A 51 2.35 -7.69 3.40
C ILE A 51 1.81 -6.35 3.89
N GLY A 52 0.51 -6.28 4.06
CA GLY A 52 -0.14 -5.08 4.59
C GLY A 52 -1.61 -4.99 4.23
N PRO A 53 -2.26 -3.96 4.78
CA PRO A 53 -1.72 -2.96 5.73
C PRO A 53 -1.42 -3.53 7.12
N LEU A 54 -0.45 -2.95 7.85
CA LEU A 54 0.07 -3.51 9.10
C LEU A 54 -0.09 -2.61 10.33
N PHE A 55 -0.19 -1.29 10.13
CA PHE A 55 -0.12 -0.34 11.24
C PHE A 55 -1.49 -0.06 11.85
N GLU A 56 -1.50 0.46 13.08
CA GLU A 56 -2.71 0.66 13.87
C GLU A 56 -3.80 1.34 13.04
N SER A 57 -4.96 0.74 12.96
CA SER A 57 -6.10 1.20 12.16
C SER A 57 -7.43 0.85 12.82
N TYR A 58 -8.49 1.52 12.38
CA TYR A 58 -9.83 1.31 12.92
C TYR A 58 -10.44 -0.04 12.52
N GLY A 59 -10.33 -0.41 11.25
CA GLY A 59 -11.04 -1.59 10.73
C GLY A 59 -10.23 -2.43 9.76
N HIS A 60 -10.36 -2.16 8.46
CA HIS A 60 -9.73 -2.99 7.42
C HIS A 60 -8.24 -2.71 7.18
N GLY A 61 -7.64 -1.78 7.90
CA GLY A 61 -6.21 -1.51 7.84
C GLY A 61 -5.85 -0.23 7.08
N TYR A 62 -6.73 0.30 6.23
CA TYR A 62 -6.48 1.51 5.43
C TYR A 62 -6.93 2.80 6.13
N GLU A 63 -7.58 2.73 7.28
CA GLU A 63 -7.93 3.86 8.16
C GLU A 63 -6.87 4.00 9.26
N THR A 64 -5.65 4.32 8.87
CA THR A 64 -4.50 4.39 9.78
C THR A 64 -4.71 5.43 10.87
N THR A 65 -4.47 5.03 12.11
CA THR A 65 -4.56 5.91 13.30
C THR A 65 -3.20 6.17 13.93
N ASP A 66 -2.25 5.25 13.77
CA ASP A 66 -0.87 5.41 14.23
C ASP A 66 0.11 4.66 13.31
N TYR A 67 0.97 5.39 12.62
CA TYR A 67 1.99 4.82 11.73
C TYR A 67 3.21 4.24 12.46
N TYR A 68 3.38 4.55 13.75
CA TYR A 68 4.54 4.12 14.53
C TYR A 68 4.29 2.84 15.33
N LYS A 69 3.09 2.29 15.25
CA LYS A 69 2.65 1.15 16.02
C LYS A 69 2.03 0.09 15.11
N LEU A 70 2.53 -1.15 15.21
CA LEU A 70 1.87 -2.30 14.59
C LEU A 70 0.42 -2.40 15.11
N ASP A 71 -0.51 -2.77 14.25
CA ASP A 71 -1.92 -2.96 14.65
C ASP A 71 -2.02 -3.94 15.82
N SER A 72 -2.67 -3.50 16.90
CA SER A 72 -2.78 -4.27 18.14
C SER A 72 -3.42 -5.65 17.94
N ARG A 73 -4.22 -5.80 16.89
CA ARG A 73 -4.81 -7.10 16.51
C ARG A 73 -3.80 -8.05 15.86
N LEU A 74 -2.65 -7.54 15.41
CA LEU A 74 -1.56 -8.33 14.81
C LEU A 74 -0.40 -8.56 15.76
N GLY A 75 -0.15 -7.66 16.68
CA GLY A 75 0.95 -7.76 17.63
C GLY A 75 1.55 -6.41 17.99
N ASP A 76 2.82 -6.41 18.32
CA ASP A 76 3.61 -5.23 18.62
C ASP A 76 4.78 -5.06 17.64
N ASN A 77 5.55 -3.98 17.82
CA ASN A 77 6.67 -3.67 16.93
C ASN A 77 7.79 -4.72 16.99
N ASP A 78 7.97 -5.42 18.11
CA ASP A 78 8.96 -6.49 18.23
C ASP A 78 8.54 -7.72 17.41
N ASP A 79 7.26 -8.02 17.34
CA ASP A 79 6.72 -9.07 16.46
C ASP A 79 7.03 -8.77 14.99
N LEU A 80 6.83 -7.53 14.54
CA LEU A 80 7.11 -7.14 13.16
C LEU A 80 8.62 -7.20 12.85
N LYS A 81 9.44 -6.68 13.74
CA LYS A 81 10.91 -6.74 13.61
C LYS A 81 11.39 -8.19 13.49
N ASN A 82 10.90 -9.07 14.35
CA ASN A 82 11.23 -10.49 14.31
C ASN A 82 10.76 -11.15 13.01
N PHE A 83 9.54 -10.88 12.58
CA PHE A 83 8.97 -11.43 11.35
C PHE A 83 9.79 -11.05 10.11
N VAL A 84 10.19 -9.78 9.99
CA VAL A 84 11.04 -9.31 8.88
C VAL A 84 12.41 -10.00 8.92
N ALA A 85 13.03 -10.13 10.10
CA ALA A 85 14.31 -10.83 10.25
C ALA A 85 14.21 -12.31 9.83
N LEU A 86 13.12 -12.99 10.16
CA LEU A 86 12.87 -14.37 9.73
C LEU A 86 12.69 -14.47 8.21
N CYS A 87 12.02 -13.52 7.57
CA CYS A 87 11.93 -13.44 6.11
C CYS A 87 13.30 -13.28 5.48
N HIS A 88 14.13 -12.35 5.98
CA HIS A 88 15.47 -12.11 5.48
C HIS A 88 16.37 -13.36 5.62
N ASN A 89 16.26 -14.09 6.71
CA ASN A 89 17.01 -15.36 6.92
C ASN A 89 16.66 -16.43 5.87
N LYS A 90 15.53 -16.30 5.19
CA LYS A 90 15.08 -17.18 4.10
C LYS A 90 15.29 -16.56 2.71
N GLY A 91 15.97 -15.42 2.62
CA GLY A 91 16.21 -14.70 1.36
C GLY A 91 14.94 -14.04 0.78
N ILE A 92 13.97 -13.72 1.62
CA ILE A 92 12.72 -13.07 1.24
C ILE A 92 12.77 -11.60 1.64
N HIS A 93 12.66 -10.71 0.65
CA HIS A 93 12.51 -9.27 0.88
C HIS A 93 11.10 -8.93 1.35
N VAL A 94 10.96 -7.91 2.19
CA VAL A 94 9.68 -7.51 2.77
C VAL A 94 9.28 -6.12 2.32
N ILE A 95 8.11 -6.03 1.70
CA ILE A 95 7.50 -4.80 1.20
C ILE A 95 6.22 -4.53 1.99
N LEU A 96 6.12 -3.36 2.60
CA LEU A 96 4.95 -2.96 3.37
C LEU A 96 3.98 -2.08 2.56
N ASP A 97 2.76 -1.98 3.04
CA ASP A 97 1.75 -1.06 2.51
C ASP A 97 1.92 0.33 3.13
N GLY A 98 2.19 1.32 2.28
CA GLY A 98 2.29 2.72 2.65
C GLY A 98 0.98 3.44 2.37
N VAL A 99 0.10 3.53 3.36
CA VAL A 99 -1.18 4.22 3.27
C VAL A 99 -0.97 5.70 3.56
N PHE A 100 -0.45 6.45 2.59
CA PHE A 100 -0.03 7.84 2.75
C PHE A 100 -0.97 8.86 2.11
N ASN A 101 -1.97 8.40 1.35
CA ASN A 101 -2.96 9.28 0.77
C ASN A 101 -3.96 9.82 1.81
N HIS A 102 -4.35 8.99 2.76
CA HIS A 102 -5.38 9.27 3.74
C HIS A 102 -5.08 8.62 5.09
N VAL A 103 -5.81 9.07 6.11
CA VAL A 103 -5.77 8.52 7.47
C VAL A 103 -7.16 8.22 7.98
N GLY A 104 -7.26 7.43 9.04
CA GLY A 104 -8.50 7.22 9.79
C GLY A 104 -8.88 8.43 10.64
N ARG A 105 -10.11 8.45 11.09
CA ARG A 105 -10.67 9.55 11.90
C ARG A 105 -10.08 9.61 13.32
N ASP A 106 -9.50 8.51 13.81
CA ASP A 106 -8.80 8.48 15.11
C ASP A 106 -7.33 8.87 15.03
N PHE A 107 -6.83 9.28 13.84
CA PHE A 107 -5.49 9.81 13.69
C PHE A 107 -5.32 11.11 14.51
N PHE A 108 -4.18 11.25 15.20
CA PHE A 108 -3.99 12.30 16.20
C PHE A 108 -4.26 13.72 15.68
N ALA A 109 -3.80 14.03 14.47
CA ALA A 109 -3.98 15.36 13.87
C ALA A 109 -5.44 15.62 13.50
N PHE A 110 -6.19 14.58 13.09
CA PHE A 110 -7.61 14.73 12.81
C PHE A 110 -8.45 14.86 14.09
N LYS A 111 -8.09 14.14 15.14
CA LYS A 111 -8.73 14.33 16.47
C LYS A 111 -8.50 15.73 17.04
N ASP A 112 -7.31 16.29 16.84
CA ASP A 112 -7.04 17.68 17.22
C ASP A 112 -7.90 18.66 16.41
N LEU A 113 -8.03 18.43 15.09
CA LEU A 113 -8.92 19.22 14.22
C LEU A 113 -10.38 19.18 14.70
N GLN A 114 -10.88 18.01 15.09
CA GLN A 114 -12.24 17.87 15.66
C GLN A 114 -12.42 18.66 16.95
N ALA A 115 -11.41 18.65 17.84
CA ALA A 115 -11.47 19.31 19.14
C ALA A 115 -11.27 20.83 19.05
N ASN A 116 -10.33 21.30 18.23
CA ASN A 116 -9.85 22.68 18.21
C ASN A 116 -10.29 23.46 16.96
N ARG A 117 -10.87 22.81 15.95
CA ARG A 117 -11.43 23.40 14.74
C ARG A 117 -10.46 24.40 14.07
N GLU A 118 -10.87 25.63 13.86
CA GLU A 118 -10.05 26.69 13.24
C GLU A 118 -8.75 26.98 13.99
N ASN A 119 -8.68 26.65 15.26
CA ASN A 119 -7.49 26.84 16.11
C ASN A 119 -6.55 25.64 16.09
N SER A 120 -6.91 24.55 15.41
CA SER A 120 -6.02 23.39 15.31
C SER A 120 -4.76 23.73 14.51
N PRO A 121 -3.56 23.41 15.02
CA PRO A 121 -2.33 23.53 14.23
C PRO A 121 -2.28 22.56 13.05
N TYR A 122 -3.16 21.55 13.01
CA TYR A 122 -3.21 20.51 11.98
C TYR A 122 -4.29 20.75 10.93
N LYS A 123 -5.01 21.87 10.93
CA LYS A 123 -6.08 22.12 9.96
C LYS A 123 -5.60 22.04 8.50
N ASP A 124 -4.38 22.49 8.23
CA ASP A 124 -3.76 22.49 6.90
C ASP A 124 -3.07 21.15 6.54
N TRP A 125 -3.12 20.17 7.44
CA TRP A 125 -2.69 18.80 7.16
C TRP A 125 -3.69 18.05 6.29
N PHE A 126 -4.92 18.56 6.19
CA PHE A 126 -6.03 17.96 5.46
C PHE A 126 -6.48 18.87 4.32
N CYS A 127 -7.08 18.29 3.28
CA CYS A 127 -7.49 19.02 2.09
C CYS A 127 -8.91 19.58 2.24
N ASN A 128 -9.08 20.84 1.84
CA ASN A 128 -10.38 21.51 1.71
C ASN A 128 -11.27 21.44 2.95
N VAL A 129 -10.67 21.63 4.14
CA VAL A 129 -11.42 21.72 5.39
C VAL A 129 -12.33 22.96 5.33
N ASN A 130 -13.63 22.74 5.46
CA ASN A 130 -14.66 23.79 5.40
C ASN A 130 -15.51 23.79 6.68
N PHE A 131 -15.30 24.79 7.52
CA PHE A 131 -16.00 24.94 8.80
C PHE A 131 -17.45 25.44 8.68
N TRP A 132 -17.90 25.75 7.47
CA TRP A 132 -19.30 26.03 7.14
C TRP A 132 -20.07 24.79 6.68
N GLY A 133 -19.39 23.69 6.47
CA GLY A 133 -19.95 22.40 6.06
C GLY A 133 -20.23 21.47 7.25
N ASN A 134 -20.62 20.24 6.92
CA ASN A 134 -20.81 19.14 7.86
C ASN A 134 -20.58 17.81 7.14
N ASN A 135 -20.66 16.71 7.86
CA ASN A 135 -20.55 15.35 7.33
C ASN A 135 -21.44 14.39 8.14
N GLU A 136 -21.51 13.12 7.73
CA GLU A 136 -22.35 12.09 8.37
C GLU A 136 -21.96 11.79 9.83
N TYR A 137 -20.75 12.13 10.25
CA TYR A 137 -20.28 12.01 11.65
C TYR A 137 -20.63 13.23 12.49
N ASN A 138 -21.24 14.25 11.89
CA ASN A 138 -21.65 15.48 12.56
C ASN A 138 -20.49 16.27 13.21
N ASP A 139 -19.34 16.32 12.54
CA ASP A 139 -18.16 17.06 13.01
C ASP A 139 -18.34 18.58 12.99
N GLY A 140 -19.32 19.11 12.25
CA GLY A 140 -19.52 20.54 12.03
C GLY A 140 -18.53 21.16 11.04
N PHE A 141 -17.88 20.35 10.22
CA PHE A 141 -17.06 20.74 9.06
C PHE A 141 -17.05 19.62 8.01
N SER A 142 -16.67 19.96 6.80
CA SER A 142 -16.41 19.01 5.71
C SER A 142 -14.94 19.01 5.32
N TYR A 143 -14.51 17.98 4.63
CA TYR A 143 -13.13 17.75 4.21
C TYR A 143 -13.07 16.82 3.02
N ASP A 144 -11.95 16.82 2.30
CA ASP A 144 -11.71 15.84 1.25
C ASP A 144 -11.40 14.47 1.83
N ASN A 145 -11.77 13.43 1.07
CA ASN A 145 -11.61 12.04 1.43
C ASN A 145 -11.14 11.21 0.24
N TRP A 146 -10.93 9.92 0.46
CA TRP A 146 -10.73 8.98 -0.63
C TRP A 146 -12.07 8.41 -1.11
N ALA A 147 -12.34 8.53 -2.41
CA ALA A 147 -13.46 7.91 -3.12
C ALA A 147 -14.86 8.16 -2.52
N GLY A 148 -15.06 9.26 -1.80
CA GLY A 148 -16.35 9.60 -1.17
C GLY A 148 -16.54 9.05 0.24
N TYR A 149 -15.53 8.38 0.81
CA TYR A 149 -15.59 7.80 2.16
C TYR A 149 -14.96 8.72 3.20
N ASN A 150 -15.78 9.38 4.02
CA ASN A 150 -15.29 10.27 5.08
C ASN A 150 -14.55 9.55 6.22
N LEU A 151 -14.59 8.22 6.28
CA LEU A 151 -13.74 7.43 7.16
C LEU A 151 -12.25 7.49 6.74
N LEU A 152 -11.97 7.83 5.48
CA LEU A 152 -10.64 7.90 4.87
C LEU A 152 -10.31 9.36 4.55
N VAL A 153 -9.74 10.05 5.55
CA VAL A 153 -9.52 11.50 5.53
C VAL A 153 -8.29 11.84 4.69
N LYS A 154 -8.47 12.60 3.61
CA LYS A 154 -7.38 12.97 2.69
C LYS A 154 -6.33 13.82 3.39
N LEU A 155 -5.06 13.34 3.38
CA LEU A 155 -3.91 14.13 3.80
C LEU A 155 -3.49 15.12 2.70
N ASN A 156 -3.03 16.29 3.11
CA ASN A 156 -2.46 17.29 2.22
C ASN A 156 -0.95 17.07 2.05
N GLN A 157 -0.55 16.26 1.05
CA GLN A 157 0.87 15.98 0.78
C GLN A 157 1.64 17.19 0.22
N LYS A 158 0.96 18.31 -0.11
CA LYS A 158 1.62 19.58 -0.46
C LYS A 158 2.09 20.37 0.77
N ASN A 159 1.55 20.05 1.95
CA ASN A 159 1.98 20.64 3.20
C ASN A 159 3.36 20.09 3.60
N PRO A 160 4.40 20.95 3.80
CA PRO A 160 5.74 20.50 4.17
C PRO A 160 5.81 19.73 5.48
N GLU A 161 4.94 20.02 6.43
CA GLU A 161 4.87 19.29 7.71
C GLU A 161 4.35 17.87 7.51
N VAL A 162 3.34 17.68 6.64
CA VAL A 162 2.83 16.35 6.26
C VAL A 162 3.91 15.57 5.52
N GLN A 163 4.60 16.20 4.56
CA GLN A 163 5.71 15.57 3.84
C GLN A 163 6.79 15.09 4.80
N LYS A 164 7.20 15.97 5.73
CA LYS A 164 8.20 15.62 6.76
C LYS A 164 7.73 14.48 7.64
N TYR A 165 6.49 14.54 8.13
CA TYR A 165 5.92 13.49 8.98
C TYR A 165 5.93 12.12 8.29
N LEU A 166 5.46 12.03 7.04
CA LEU A 166 5.43 10.77 6.30
C LEU A 166 6.83 10.27 5.93
N CYS A 167 7.78 11.17 5.65
CA CYS A 167 9.19 10.82 5.45
C CYS A 167 9.84 10.29 6.75
N ASP A 168 9.50 10.86 7.90
CA ASP A 168 9.96 10.38 9.20
C ASP A 168 9.39 9.00 9.51
N VAL A 169 8.12 8.75 9.18
CA VAL A 169 7.49 7.42 9.25
C VAL A 169 8.27 6.40 8.42
N LEU A 170 8.57 6.72 7.15
CA LEU A 170 9.36 5.84 6.29
C LEU A 170 10.73 5.53 6.90
N SER A 171 11.44 6.55 7.38
CA SER A 171 12.74 6.36 8.01
C SER A 171 12.66 5.48 9.26
N PHE A 172 11.60 5.65 10.05
CA PHE A 172 11.34 4.80 11.21
C PHE A 172 11.11 3.34 10.79
N TRP A 173 10.26 3.09 9.79
CA TRP A 173 10.00 1.72 9.32
C TRP A 173 11.26 1.03 8.80
N ILE A 174 12.10 1.75 8.07
CA ILE A 174 13.39 1.22 7.58
C ILE A 174 14.32 0.92 8.76
N SER A 175 14.49 1.85 9.69
CA SER A 175 15.44 1.70 10.80
C SER A 175 14.99 0.69 11.85
N ALA A 176 13.67 0.64 12.15
CA ALA A 176 13.13 -0.22 13.19
C ALA A 176 12.91 -1.66 12.71
N PHE A 177 12.48 -1.84 11.46
CA PHE A 177 12.04 -3.14 10.94
C PHE A 177 12.89 -3.68 9.79
N ASP A 178 13.81 -2.87 9.25
CA ASP A 178 14.68 -3.24 8.10
C ASP A 178 13.92 -3.65 6.84
N ILE A 179 12.78 -3.02 6.57
CA ILE A 179 11.97 -3.31 5.38
C ILE A 179 12.70 -2.95 4.08
N ASP A 180 12.33 -3.58 2.97
CA ASP A 180 13.01 -3.48 1.68
C ASP A 180 12.26 -2.64 0.65
N GLY A 181 11.03 -2.28 0.91
CA GLY A 181 10.23 -1.48 0.01
C GLY A 181 8.85 -1.12 0.55
N LEU A 182 8.16 -0.27 -0.23
CA LEU A 182 6.76 0.11 0.00
C LEU A 182 5.92 -0.09 -1.27
N ARG A 183 4.69 -0.50 -1.07
CA ARG A 183 3.59 -0.29 -2.00
C ARG A 183 2.82 0.93 -1.52
N LEU A 184 2.74 1.96 -2.34
CA LEU A 184 1.95 3.16 -2.04
C LEU A 184 0.50 2.94 -2.44
N ASP A 185 -0.37 2.89 -1.44
CA ASP A 185 -1.82 2.81 -1.60
C ASP A 185 -2.35 4.04 -2.33
N ALA A 186 -3.32 3.86 -3.24
CA ALA A 186 -3.94 4.94 -4.00
C ALA A 186 -2.93 5.91 -4.64
N ALA A 187 -1.85 5.40 -5.21
CA ALA A 187 -0.76 6.22 -5.77
C ALA A 187 -1.21 7.09 -6.95
N ASP A 188 -2.30 6.73 -7.61
CA ASP A 188 -2.89 7.50 -8.70
C ASP A 188 -3.46 8.87 -8.26
N VAL A 189 -3.76 9.03 -6.97
CA VAL A 189 -4.24 10.29 -6.38
C VAL A 189 -3.24 10.96 -5.44
N LEU A 190 -2.03 10.39 -5.29
CA LEU A 190 -0.95 11.02 -4.54
C LEU A 190 -0.33 12.18 -5.32
N ASP A 191 0.13 13.20 -4.59
CA ASP A 191 0.88 14.31 -5.15
C ASP A 191 2.23 13.84 -5.73
N PHE A 192 2.53 14.25 -6.97
CA PHE A 192 3.76 13.84 -7.64
C PHE A 192 5.03 14.38 -6.99
N ASP A 193 5.00 15.62 -6.49
CA ASP A 193 6.17 16.21 -5.83
C ASP A 193 6.44 15.51 -4.49
N PHE A 194 5.40 15.13 -3.78
CA PHE A 194 5.53 14.27 -2.59
C PHE A 194 6.19 12.93 -2.94
N MET A 195 5.78 12.26 -4.02
CA MET A 195 6.40 10.99 -4.43
C MET A 195 7.89 11.15 -4.76
N LYS A 196 8.31 12.28 -5.33
CA LYS A 196 9.74 12.59 -5.57
C LYS A 196 10.51 12.76 -4.27
N ILE A 197 9.92 13.49 -3.30
CA ILE A 197 10.48 13.68 -1.96
C ILE A 197 10.63 12.33 -1.26
N LEU A 198 9.59 11.50 -1.31
CA LEU A 198 9.58 10.17 -0.71
C LEU A 198 10.64 9.26 -1.35
N ARG A 199 10.79 9.29 -2.69
CA ARG A 199 11.83 8.55 -3.41
C ARG A 199 13.22 8.92 -2.95
N LYS A 200 13.50 10.22 -2.84
CA LYS A 200 14.80 10.71 -2.36
C LYS A 200 15.07 10.24 -0.93
N LYS A 201 14.08 10.39 -0.05
CA LYS A 201 14.19 9.97 1.35
C LYS A 201 14.42 8.47 1.49
N ALA A 202 13.72 7.67 0.68
CA ALA A 202 13.89 6.22 0.65
C ALA A 202 15.33 5.83 0.29
N GLN A 203 15.88 6.41 -0.77
CA GLN A 203 17.24 6.14 -1.22
C GLN A 203 18.32 6.59 -0.21
N GLU A 204 18.10 7.72 0.46
CA GLU A 204 18.99 8.19 1.54
C GLU A 204 18.98 7.26 2.75
N SER A 205 17.85 6.60 3.01
CA SER A 205 17.68 5.70 4.16
C SER A 205 18.17 4.27 3.87
N LYS A 206 17.95 3.77 2.64
CA LYS A 206 18.37 2.43 2.19
C LYS A 206 18.55 2.46 0.67
N GLU A 207 19.76 2.29 0.15
CA GLU A 207 20.12 2.49 -1.26
C GLU A 207 19.23 1.71 -2.24
N ASP A 208 18.98 0.43 -1.95
CA ASP A 208 18.20 -0.48 -2.78
C ASP A 208 16.71 -0.51 -2.44
N PHE A 209 16.20 0.48 -1.70
CA PHE A 209 14.81 0.52 -1.29
C PHE A 209 13.87 0.65 -2.49
N TRP A 210 12.88 -0.25 -2.58
CA TRP A 210 11.98 -0.33 -3.72
C TRP A 210 10.63 0.34 -3.45
N LEU A 211 10.17 1.16 -4.39
CA LEU A 211 8.88 1.84 -4.33
C LEU A 211 7.97 1.36 -5.46
N MET A 212 6.81 0.85 -5.11
CA MET A 212 5.72 0.51 -6.01
C MET A 212 4.49 1.36 -5.67
N GLY A 213 3.70 1.71 -6.67
CA GLY A 213 2.43 2.40 -6.48
C GLY A 213 1.25 1.59 -6.99
N GLU A 214 0.13 1.71 -6.30
CA GLU A 214 -1.15 1.26 -6.84
C GLU A 214 -1.68 2.28 -7.83
N VAL A 215 -1.74 1.88 -9.10
CA VAL A 215 -2.31 2.68 -10.19
C VAL A 215 -3.20 1.76 -11.02
N ILE A 216 -4.49 2.12 -11.13
CA ILE A 216 -5.47 1.30 -11.87
C ILE A 216 -5.50 1.71 -13.34
N HIS A 217 -5.56 3.00 -13.63
CA HIS A 217 -5.74 3.55 -14.97
C HIS A 217 -4.69 4.62 -15.30
N GLY A 218 -4.43 4.79 -16.58
CA GLY A 218 -3.59 5.86 -17.11
C GLY A 218 -2.31 5.38 -17.79
N ASP A 219 -1.46 6.32 -18.14
CA ASP A 219 -0.13 6.08 -18.67
C ASP A 219 0.84 5.85 -17.52
N TYR A 220 1.31 4.63 -17.35
CA TYR A 220 2.18 4.23 -16.25
C TYR A 220 3.51 5.00 -16.20
N THR A 221 3.97 5.56 -17.33
CA THR A 221 5.21 6.37 -17.38
C THR A 221 5.12 7.65 -16.55
N ARG A 222 3.93 8.11 -16.23
CA ARG A 222 3.72 9.26 -15.34
C ARG A 222 4.21 9.01 -13.92
N TRP A 223 4.14 7.77 -13.45
CA TRP A 223 4.55 7.37 -12.10
C TRP A 223 5.89 6.64 -12.08
N VAL A 224 6.18 5.84 -13.12
CA VAL A 224 7.37 4.99 -13.19
C VAL A 224 8.47 5.70 -13.96
N ASN A 225 9.44 6.25 -13.23
CA ASN A 225 10.59 6.96 -13.77
C ASN A 225 11.70 7.08 -12.71
N ASP A 226 12.84 7.66 -13.09
CA ASP A 226 14.01 7.75 -12.23
C ASP A 226 13.82 8.61 -10.97
N SER A 227 12.85 9.50 -10.96
CA SER A 227 12.62 10.43 -9.84
C SER A 227 11.46 10.05 -8.92
N MET A 228 10.63 9.06 -9.30
CA MET A 228 9.43 8.69 -8.56
C MET A 228 9.41 7.19 -8.22
N LEU A 229 8.52 6.41 -8.84
CA LEU A 229 8.33 5.01 -8.50
C LEU A 229 9.15 4.08 -9.39
N HIS A 230 9.56 2.94 -8.85
CA HIS A 230 10.23 1.88 -9.61
C HIS A 230 9.24 1.02 -10.38
N SER A 231 7.99 0.94 -9.91
CA SER A 231 6.95 0.10 -10.48
C SER A 231 5.57 0.63 -10.12
N VAL A 232 4.57 0.20 -10.88
CA VAL A 232 3.15 0.30 -10.51
C VAL A 232 2.45 -1.01 -10.80
N THR A 233 1.26 -1.18 -10.23
CA THR A 233 0.39 -2.34 -10.44
C THR A 233 -0.09 -2.42 -11.89
N ASP A 234 0.01 -3.61 -12.50
CA ASP A 234 -0.37 -3.84 -13.90
C ASP A 234 -1.83 -4.31 -14.01
N TYR A 235 -2.76 -3.42 -13.68
CA TYR A 235 -4.19 -3.70 -13.83
C TYR A 235 -4.63 -3.92 -15.27
N ASN A 236 -3.92 -3.35 -16.24
CA ASN A 236 -4.21 -3.59 -17.65
C ASN A 236 -3.97 -5.05 -18.02
N LEU A 237 -2.85 -5.64 -17.59
CA LEU A 237 -2.58 -7.06 -17.83
C LEU A 237 -3.52 -7.95 -17.03
N TYR A 238 -3.80 -7.63 -15.76
CA TYR A 238 -4.81 -8.33 -14.96
C TYR A 238 -6.14 -8.44 -15.71
N LYS A 239 -6.67 -7.32 -16.20
CA LYS A 239 -7.92 -7.28 -16.97
C LYS A 239 -7.84 -8.12 -18.24
N ALA A 240 -6.75 -7.98 -19.01
CA ALA A 240 -6.56 -8.73 -20.25
C ALA A 240 -6.46 -10.24 -20.01
N LEU A 241 -5.84 -10.67 -18.91
CA LEU A 241 -5.72 -12.09 -18.56
C LEU A 241 -7.10 -12.72 -18.35
N TYR A 242 -7.90 -12.23 -17.40
CA TYR A 242 -9.18 -12.88 -17.14
C TYR A 242 -10.19 -12.72 -18.29
N SER A 243 -10.22 -11.54 -18.93
CA SER A 243 -11.11 -11.26 -20.06
C SER A 243 -10.71 -12.09 -21.29
N GLY A 244 -9.42 -12.09 -21.63
CA GLY A 244 -8.93 -12.85 -22.77
C GLY A 244 -9.18 -14.37 -22.66
N HIS A 245 -9.02 -14.93 -21.46
CA HIS A 245 -9.35 -16.34 -21.21
C HIS A 245 -10.85 -16.59 -21.25
N ASN A 246 -11.66 -15.74 -20.61
CA ASN A 246 -13.11 -15.91 -20.59
C ASN A 246 -13.78 -15.80 -21.96
N ASP A 247 -13.25 -14.96 -22.83
CA ASP A 247 -13.82 -14.68 -24.14
C ASP A 247 -13.06 -15.41 -25.27
N HIS A 248 -12.08 -16.27 -24.94
CA HIS A 248 -11.19 -16.97 -25.88
C HIS A 248 -10.53 -16.01 -26.87
N ASN A 249 -10.20 -14.79 -26.41
CA ASN A 249 -9.60 -13.71 -27.19
C ASN A 249 -8.18 -13.39 -26.70
N TYR A 250 -7.22 -14.23 -27.02
CA TYR A 250 -5.83 -14.03 -26.61
C TYR A 250 -5.12 -12.87 -27.31
N PHE A 251 -5.71 -12.31 -28.38
CA PHE A 251 -5.23 -11.07 -28.97
C PHE A 251 -5.27 -9.89 -28.00
N GLU A 252 -6.24 -9.89 -27.07
CA GLU A 252 -6.31 -8.88 -26.00
C GLU A 252 -5.07 -8.93 -25.11
N ILE A 253 -4.64 -10.12 -24.72
CA ILE A 253 -3.42 -10.31 -23.90
C ILE A 253 -2.19 -9.85 -24.67
N ALA A 254 -2.03 -10.34 -25.93
CA ALA A 254 -0.91 -9.99 -26.77
C ALA A 254 -0.83 -8.47 -27.03
N HIS A 255 -1.97 -7.83 -27.28
CA HIS A 255 -2.06 -6.38 -27.49
C HIS A 255 -1.64 -5.62 -26.22
N THR A 256 -2.11 -6.04 -25.06
CA THR A 256 -1.77 -5.39 -23.77
C THR A 256 -0.28 -5.51 -23.46
N VAL A 257 0.29 -6.70 -23.62
CA VAL A 257 1.73 -6.94 -23.43
C VAL A 257 2.55 -6.09 -24.38
N LYS A 258 2.17 -6.04 -25.67
CA LYS A 258 2.84 -5.20 -26.67
C LYS A 258 2.76 -3.72 -26.31
N ARG A 259 1.60 -3.22 -25.91
CA ARG A 259 1.40 -1.81 -25.52
C ARG A 259 2.29 -1.42 -24.35
N ILE A 260 2.36 -2.24 -23.31
CA ILE A 260 3.23 -2.02 -22.14
C ILE A 260 4.70 -1.99 -22.57
N TYR A 261 5.09 -2.91 -23.45
CA TYR A 261 6.44 -2.95 -24.01
C TYR A 261 6.76 -1.69 -24.85
N ASP A 262 5.83 -1.22 -25.67
CA ASP A 262 5.98 -0.02 -26.50
C ASP A 262 6.07 1.26 -25.64
N MET A 263 5.45 1.28 -24.46
CA MET A 263 5.62 2.34 -23.45
C MET A 263 7.00 2.34 -22.77
N GLY A 264 7.86 1.38 -23.09
CA GLY A 264 9.20 1.27 -22.52
C GLY A 264 9.29 0.47 -21.23
N MET A 265 8.18 -0.10 -20.77
CA MET A 265 8.13 -0.97 -19.57
C MET A 265 8.42 -2.42 -19.93
N ASN A 266 8.83 -3.22 -18.94
CA ASN A 266 9.10 -4.67 -19.05
C ASN A 266 10.16 -5.06 -20.12
N ARG A 267 10.90 -4.10 -20.68
CA ARG A 267 12.02 -4.37 -21.58
C ARG A 267 13.27 -4.76 -20.79
N PRO A 268 14.25 -5.45 -21.40
CA PRO A 268 15.56 -5.63 -20.78
C PRO A 268 16.16 -4.26 -20.40
N GLY A 269 16.61 -4.13 -19.15
CA GLY A 269 17.21 -2.89 -18.64
C GLY A 269 16.22 -1.77 -18.28
N SER A 270 14.92 -1.93 -18.52
CA SER A 270 13.91 -0.95 -18.14
C SER A 270 13.22 -1.33 -16.82
N TYR A 271 12.38 -0.41 -16.32
CA TYR A 271 11.49 -0.69 -15.18
C TYR A 271 10.50 -1.82 -15.49
N LYS A 272 10.15 -2.58 -14.46
CA LYS A 272 9.19 -3.68 -14.52
C LYS A 272 7.91 -3.29 -13.81
N LEU A 273 6.77 -3.61 -14.40
CA LEU A 273 5.48 -3.48 -13.74
C LEU A 273 5.26 -4.65 -12.78
N TYR A 274 4.50 -4.40 -11.73
CA TYR A 274 4.03 -5.42 -10.80
C TYR A 274 2.82 -6.13 -11.40
N SER A 275 3.06 -7.26 -12.05
CA SER A 275 2.04 -8.08 -12.69
C SER A 275 1.44 -9.06 -11.69
N PHE A 276 0.13 -9.27 -11.76
CA PHE A 276 -0.62 -10.15 -10.87
C PHE A 276 -1.84 -10.76 -11.58
N ALA A 277 -2.30 -11.91 -11.07
CA ALA A 277 -3.53 -12.55 -11.54
C ALA A 277 -4.76 -12.17 -10.70
N ASP A 278 -4.55 -11.91 -9.42
CA ASP A 278 -5.51 -11.32 -8.49
C ASP A 278 -4.80 -10.64 -7.31
N ASN A 279 -5.56 -9.92 -6.48
CA ASN A 279 -5.10 -9.31 -5.23
C ASN A 279 -6.26 -9.20 -4.23
N HIS A 280 -6.07 -8.48 -3.12
CA HIS A 280 -7.09 -8.34 -2.06
C HIS A 280 -8.28 -7.43 -2.43
N ASP A 281 -8.18 -6.65 -3.52
CA ASP A 281 -9.21 -5.70 -3.97
C ASP A 281 -10.06 -6.21 -5.12
N VAL A 282 -9.71 -7.36 -5.69
CA VAL A 282 -10.42 -7.96 -6.82
C VAL A 282 -10.80 -9.41 -6.55
N GLU A 283 -11.71 -9.94 -7.36
CA GLU A 283 -12.08 -11.35 -7.27
C GLU A 283 -10.87 -12.24 -7.55
N ARG A 284 -10.80 -13.36 -6.84
CA ARG A 284 -9.77 -14.36 -7.09
C ARG A 284 -9.86 -14.88 -8.53
N VAL A 285 -8.71 -15.07 -9.17
CA VAL A 285 -8.65 -15.53 -10.55
C VAL A 285 -9.44 -16.82 -10.77
N TYR A 286 -9.41 -17.74 -9.80
CA TYR A 286 -10.22 -18.95 -9.84
C TYR A 286 -11.74 -18.65 -9.87
N THR A 287 -12.18 -17.61 -9.17
CA THR A 287 -13.61 -17.22 -9.14
C THR A 287 -14.04 -16.58 -10.45
N ILE A 288 -13.23 -15.63 -10.96
CA ILE A 288 -13.57 -14.81 -12.13
C ILE A 288 -13.49 -15.58 -13.45
N LEU A 289 -12.63 -16.62 -13.55
CA LEU A 289 -12.55 -17.48 -14.74
C LEU A 289 -13.79 -18.36 -14.88
N ARG A 290 -14.42 -18.32 -16.07
CA ARG A 290 -15.58 -19.16 -16.41
C ARG A 290 -15.19 -20.62 -16.60
N ASP A 291 -14.11 -20.86 -17.35
CA ASP A 291 -13.53 -22.20 -17.51
C ASP A 291 -12.39 -22.42 -16.51
N LYS A 292 -12.61 -23.32 -15.56
CA LYS A 292 -11.64 -23.62 -14.51
C LYS A 292 -10.39 -24.36 -15.00
N ALA A 293 -10.42 -24.89 -16.22
CA ALA A 293 -9.24 -25.48 -16.85
C ALA A 293 -8.17 -24.43 -17.22
N HIS A 294 -8.53 -23.14 -17.22
CA HIS A 294 -7.59 -22.04 -17.46
C HIS A 294 -6.88 -21.54 -16.18
N TYR A 295 -7.25 -22.11 -15.03
CA TYR A 295 -6.64 -21.73 -13.74
C TYR A 295 -5.26 -22.34 -13.51
#